data_ab60893b547161839f15afff5e35aa34
#
_entry.id   ab60893b547161839f15afff5e35aa34
#
_cell.length_a   1.000
_cell.length_b   1.000
_cell.length_c   1.000
_cell.angle_alpha   90.00
_cell.angle_beta   90.00
_cell.angle_gamma   90.00
#
_symmetry.space_group_name_H-M   'P 1'
#
loop_
_entity.id
_entity.type
_entity.pdbx_description
1 polymer ?
#
loop_
_entity_poly.entity_id
_entity_poly.type
_entity_poly.pdbx_seq_one_letter_code
_entity_poly.pdbx_strand_id
1 'polypeptide(L)'
;MILSASLPRRVEAELLDDLPAGDPRAQRSRDDLRRLHRAMGTLSIATRALDSASMNLPPRNILELGAGDGSMMLRLAQRRAARWPGVKVTLLDRLDLVEPSTLNDLKEEGWAADVVSMDVFEWLARPSIARWDIIFANLFMHHFSPDALDRLLLMIAARSRVFFCCEPRRSALPLAASHLVGLLGAGPVTRMDAVLSVHAGFAGQELSARWPDRQAWRLREYRAGLFSHGFLAVRERERERT
;
A
#
# COMPACT_ATOMS: atom_id res chain seq x y z
N MET A 1 -27.88 19.62 1.09
CA MET A 1 -26.94 18.80 0.27
C MET A 1 -25.66 19.62 0.13
N ILE A 2 -24.74 19.48 1.09
CA ILE A 2 -23.45 20.19 1.05
C ILE A 2 -22.58 19.40 0.06
N LEU A 3 -22.38 19.96 -1.12
CA LEU A 3 -21.36 19.50 -2.05
C LEU A 3 -20.00 19.58 -1.34
N SER A 4 -19.52 18.46 -0.81
CA SER A 4 -18.14 18.35 -0.34
C SER A 4 -17.24 18.53 -1.56
N ALA A 5 -16.83 19.77 -1.83
CA ALA A 5 -15.83 20.03 -2.84
C ALA A 5 -14.59 19.20 -2.47
N SER A 6 -14.28 18.18 -3.28
CA SER A 6 -13.06 17.41 -3.07
C SER A 6 -11.88 18.34 -3.32
N LEU A 7 -10.93 18.36 -2.39
CA LEU A 7 -9.68 19.10 -2.57
C LEU A 7 -8.99 18.61 -3.86
N PRO A 8 -8.39 19.48 -4.69
CA PRO A 8 -7.63 19.02 -5.85
C PRO A 8 -6.45 18.16 -5.41
N ARG A 9 -6.18 17.07 -6.16
CA ARG A 9 -5.02 16.22 -5.89
C ARG A 9 -3.75 16.94 -6.30
N ARG A 10 -2.77 16.99 -5.38
CA ARG A 10 -1.45 17.56 -5.61
C ARG A 10 -0.40 16.57 -5.17
N VAL A 11 0.50 16.21 -6.05
CA VAL A 11 1.62 15.31 -5.78
C VAL A 11 2.89 16.15 -5.73
N GLU A 12 3.49 16.17 -4.57
CA GLU A 12 4.75 16.86 -4.29
C GLU A 12 5.72 15.85 -3.66
N ALA A 13 7.04 16.05 -3.83
CA ALA A 13 8.02 15.16 -3.22
C ALA A 13 7.96 15.27 -1.69
N GLU A 14 7.96 14.12 -1.02
CA GLU A 14 8.03 14.06 0.44
C GLU A 14 9.50 14.17 0.89
N LEU A 15 9.73 14.85 2.00
CA LEU A 15 11.09 15.02 2.54
C LEU A 15 11.75 13.69 2.89
N LEU A 16 10.98 12.74 3.36
CA LEU A 16 11.48 11.41 3.71
C LEU A 16 12.09 10.68 2.51
N ASP A 17 11.55 10.89 1.32
CA ASP A 17 12.02 10.25 0.08
C ASP A 17 13.41 10.75 -0.37
N ASP A 18 13.76 11.99 0.01
CA ASP A 18 15.03 12.64 -0.32
C ASP A 18 16.13 12.40 0.74
N LEU A 19 15.77 11.88 1.91
CA LEU A 19 16.72 11.66 3.00
C LEU A 19 17.44 10.31 2.83
N PRO A 20 18.77 10.27 3.07
CA PRO A 20 19.51 9.01 3.14
C PRO A 20 18.90 8.05 4.17
N ALA A 21 18.98 6.74 3.92
CA ALA A 21 18.41 5.71 4.79
C ALA A 21 18.92 5.81 6.25
N GLY A 22 20.20 6.15 6.44
CA GLY A 22 20.84 6.31 7.75
C GLY A 22 20.66 7.68 8.42
N ASP A 23 19.95 8.63 7.79
CA ASP A 23 19.71 9.94 8.42
C ASP A 23 18.82 9.79 9.66
N PRO A 24 19.23 10.31 10.84
CA PRO A 24 18.42 10.21 12.06
C PRO A 24 17.01 10.78 11.92
N ARG A 25 16.81 11.80 11.06
CA ARG A 25 15.50 12.38 10.78
C ARG A 25 14.62 11.40 10.01
N ALA A 26 15.22 10.67 9.05
CA ALA A 26 14.52 9.65 8.29
C ALA A 26 14.15 8.45 9.18
N GLN A 27 15.06 7.99 10.05
CA GLN A 27 14.78 6.92 11.00
C GLN A 27 13.63 7.32 11.93
N ARG A 28 13.68 8.51 12.51
CA ARG A 28 12.59 9.03 13.35
C ARG A 28 11.26 9.10 12.60
N SER A 29 11.27 9.58 11.36
CA SER A 29 10.04 9.67 10.55
C SER A 29 9.44 8.29 10.27
N ARG A 30 10.26 7.26 9.97
CA ARG A 30 9.78 5.89 9.82
C ARG A 30 9.16 5.33 11.10
N ASP A 31 9.76 5.64 12.27
CA ASP A 31 9.18 5.27 13.57
C ASP A 31 7.83 5.95 13.81
N ASP A 32 7.72 7.22 13.48
CA ASP A 32 6.47 7.98 13.56
C ASP A 32 5.40 7.36 12.66
N LEU A 33 5.75 7.04 11.41
CA LEU A 33 4.85 6.40 10.46
C LEU A 33 4.35 5.05 10.98
N ARG A 34 5.24 4.20 11.55
CA ARG A 34 4.83 2.94 12.18
C ARG A 34 3.80 3.14 13.29
N ARG A 35 3.96 4.18 14.11
CA ARG A 35 3.00 4.54 15.18
C ARG A 35 1.67 5.02 14.61
N LEU A 36 1.71 5.91 13.61
CA LEU A 36 0.53 6.44 12.95
C LEU A 36 -0.27 5.32 12.25
N HIS A 37 0.39 4.43 11.52
CA HIS A 37 -0.25 3.28 10.87
C HIS A 37 -0.96 2.37 11.87
N ARG A 38 -0.34 2.16 13.05
CA ARG A 38 -1.00 1.39 14.13
C ARG A 38 -2.23 2.10 14.65
N ALA A 39 -2.13 3.40 14.90
CA ALA A 39 -3.25 4.21 15.37
C ALA A 39 -4.41 4.29 14.35
N MET A 40 -4.10 4.37 13.06
CA MET A 40 -5.08 4.37 11.97
C MET A 40 -5.71 2.99 11.71
N GLY A 41 -5.18 1.93 12.31
CA GLY A 41 -5.71 0.57 12.16
C GLY A 41 -5.51 -0.02 10.76
N THR A 42 -4.47 0.40 10.04
CA THR A 42 -4.20 0.04 8.64
C THR A 42 -4.17 -1.48 8.43
N LEU A 43 -3.55 -2.25 9.34
CA LEU A 43 -3.55 -3.71 9.29
C LEU A 43 -4.98 -4.28 9.33
N SER A 44 -5.85 -3.74 10.16
CA SER A 44 -7.24 -4.22 10.25
C SER A 44 -8.05 -3.85 9.01
N ILE A 45 -7.74 -2.72 8.37
CA ILE A 45 -8.31 -2.34 7.08
C ILE A 45 -7.88 -3.34 6.01
N ALA A 46 -6.57 -3.61 5.91
CA ALA A 46 -6.00 -4.55 4.95
C ALA A 46 -6.57 -5.97 5.13
N THR A 47 -6.57 -6.49 6.36
CA THR A 47 -7.09 -7.85 6.63
C THR A 47 -8.56 -8.01 6.26
N ARG A 48 -9.42 -7.04 6.59
CA ARG A 48 -10.84 -7.05 6.19
C ARG A 48 -11.03 -6.98 4.68
N ALA A 49 -10.22 -6.16 3.99
CA ALA A 49 -10.27 -6.06 2.54
C ALA A 49 -9.89 -7.38 1.88
N LEU A 50 -8.79 -7.98 2.29
CA LEU A 50 -8.31 -9.25 1.75
C LEU A 50 -9.25 -10.42 2.08
N ASP A 51 -9.89 -10.44 3.27
CA ASP A 51 -10.96 -11.41 3.58
C ASP A 51 -12.16 -11.26 2.63
N SER A 52 -12.51 -10.01 2.28
CA SER A 52 -13.63 -9.73 1.37
C SER A 52 -13.33 -10.06 -0.10
N ALA A 53 -12.06 -10.29 -0.45
CA ALA A 53 -11.67 -10.71 -1.80
C ALA A 53 -12.22 -12.10 -2.16
N SER A 54 -12.65 -12.90 -1.16
CA SER A 54 -13.25 -14.23 -1.35
C SER A 54 -12.39 -15.15 -2.23
N MET A 55 -11.09 -15.19 -1.94
CA MET A 55 -10.17 -16.11 -2.62
C MET A 55 -10.51 -17.56 -2.25
N ASN A 56 -10.65 -18.42 -3.25
CA ASN A 56 -11.01 -19.83 -3.02
C ASN A 56 -9.89 -20.62 -2.34
N LEU A 57 -8.65 -20.19 -2.51
CA LEU A 57 -7.47 -20.78 -1.92
C LEU A 57 -6.62 -19.70 -1.25
N PRO A 58 -5.87 -20.04 -0.20
CA PRO A 58 -4.88 -19.15 0.38
C PRO A 58 -3.89 -18.65 -0.69
N PRO A 59 -3.43 -17.40 -0.61
CA PRO A 59 -2.40 -16.91 -1.51
C PRO A 59 -1.10 -17.66 -1.29
N ARG A 60 -0.36 -17.93 -2.35
CA ARG A 60 0.97 -18.53 -2.29
C ARG A 60 2.09 -17.49 -2.43
N ASN A 61 1.79 -16.43 -3.17
CA ASN A 61 2.75 -15.36 -3.41
C ASN A 61 2.10 -13.98 -3.25
N ILE A 62 2.80 -13.12 -2.52
CA ILE A 62 2.40 -11.73 -2.27
C ILE A 62 3.55 -10.82 -2.66
N LEU A 63 3.26 -9.75 -3.39
CA LEU A 63 4.19 -8.66 -3.65
C LEU A 63 3.74 -7.43 -2.87
N GLU A 64 4.60 -6.89 -2.03
CA GLU A 64 4.40 -5.58 -1.39
C GLU A 64 5.17 -4.52 -2.17
N LEU A 65 4.47 -3.48 -2.62
CA LEU A 65 5.03 -2.30 -3.28
C LEU A 65 5.25 -1.19 -2.25
N GLY A 66 6.45 -0.64 -2.20
CA GLY A 66 6.83 0.33 -1.16
C GLY A 66 6.88 -0.34 0.21
N ALA A 67 7.61 -1.45 0.31
CA ALA A 67 7.61 -2.31 1.50
C ALA A 67 8.26 -1.64 2.73
N GLY A 68 9.11 -0.62 2.51
CA GLY A 68 9.85 0.01 3.59
C GLY A 68 10.66 -1.01 4.39
N ASP A 69 10.42 -1.09 5.70
CA ASP A 69 11.09 -2.03 6.61
C ASP A 69 10.42 -3.43 6.68
N GLY A 70 9.42 -3.70 5.86
CA GLY A 70 8.68 -4.97 5.84
C GLY A 70 7.73 -5.21 7.01
N SER A 71 7.64 -4.26 7.94
CA SER A 71 6.84 -4.41 9.17
C SER A 71 5.35 -4.62 8.92
N MET A 72 4.82 -4.11 7.80
CA MET A 72 3.40 -4.31 7.46
C MET A 72 3.14 -5.76 7.07
N MET A 73 4.01 -6.36 6.24
CA MET A 73 3.89 -7.76 5.84
C MET A 73 4.12 -8.71 7.02
N LEU A 74 5.10 -8.42 7.89
CA LEU A 74 5.31 -9.18 9.12
C LEU A 74 4.03 -9.21 9.99
N ARG A 75 3.43 -8.05 10.22
CA ARG A 75 2.17 -7.97 11.00
C ARG A 75 0.99 -8.66 10.30
N LEU A 76 0.99 -8.70 8.97
CA LEU A 76 0.01 -9.47 8.21
C LEU A 76 0.25 -10.97 8.38
N ALA A 77 1.51 -11.44 8.33
CA ALA A 77 1.89 -12.81 8.59
C ALA A 77 1.45 -13.26 9.98
N GLN A 78 1.80 -12.51 11.03
CA GLN A 78 1.38 -12.78 12.41
C GLN A 78 -0.14 -12.95 12.57
N ARG A 79 -0.92 -12.31 11.74
CA ARG A 79 -2.39 -12.38 11.79
C ARG A 79 -2.97 -13.45 10.88
N ARG A 80 -2.23 -13.88 9.85
CA ARG A 80 -2.76 -14.72 8.76
C ARG A 80 -2.04 -16.05 8.57
N ALA A 81 -0.87 -16.27 9.11
CA ALA A 81 -0.07 -17.46 8.84
C ALA A 81 -0.85 -18.77 9.09
N ALA A 82 -1.66 -18.83 10.14
CA ALA A 82 -2.51 -20.00 10.40
C ALA A 82 -3.54 -20.28 9.27
N ARG A 83 -3.98 -19.25 8.55
CA ARG A 83 -4.93 -19.37 7.42
C ARG A 83 -4.24 -19.40 6.07
N TRP A 84 -3.05 -18.85 5.98
CA TRP A 84 -2.24 -18.71 4.78
C TRP A 84 -0.85 -19.30 5.02
N PRO A 85 -0.74 -20.63 5.13
CA PRO A 85 0.54 -21.28 5.40
C PRO A 85 1.47 -21.21 4.18
N GLY A 86 2.77 -21.05 4.42
CA GLY A 86 3.79 -21.17 3.39
C GLY A 86 3.78 -20.09 2.32
N VAL A 87 3.32 -18.88 2.65
CA VAL A 87 3.32 -17.75 1.70
C VAL A 87 4.75 -17.33 1.41
N LYS A 88 5.02 -17.04 0.14
CA LYS A 88 6.24 -16.35 -0.31
C LYS A 88 5.92 -14.87 -0.53
N VAL A 89 6.62 -13.99 0.18
CA VAL A 89 6.49 -12.54 0.07
C VAL A 89 7.68 -11.97 -0.70
N THR A 90 7.43 -11.06 -1.62
CA THR A 90 8.47 -10.18 -2.17
C THR A 90 8.25 -8.77 -1.62
N LEU A 91 9.26 -8.26 -0.93
CA LEU A 91 9.28 -6.92 -0.36
C LEU A 91 10.04 -6.01 -1.33
N LEU A 92 9.29 -5.21 -2.11
CA LEU A 92 9.86 -4.33 -3.12
C LEU A 92 9.87 -2.89 -2.63
N ASP A 93 11.05 -2.30 -2.54
CA ASP A 93 11.25 -0.89 -2.25
C ASP A 93 12.45 -0.35 -3.03
N ARG A 94 12.59 0.96 -3.17
CA ARG A 94 13.80 1.57 -3.75
C ARG A 94 14.99 1.51 -2.78
N LEU A 95 14.70 1.54 -1.48
CA LEU A 95 15.69 1.50 -0.42
C LEU A 95 15.75 0.12 0.21
N ASP A 96 16.94 -0.29 0.60
CA ASP A 96 17.15 -1.51 1.40
C ASP A 96 17.00 -1.16 2.88
N LEU A 97 15.79 -1.35 3.40
CA LEU A 97 15.42 -0.99 4.78
C LEU A 97 15.00 -2.21 5.61
N VAL A 98 14.93 -3.38 5.00
CA VAL A 98 14.45 -4.59 5.68
C VAL A 98 15.60 -5.21 6.49
N GLU A 99 15.45 -5.21 7.80
CA GLU A 99 16.45 -5.80 8.69
C GLU A 99 16.40 -7.34 8.67
N PRO A 100 17.55 -8.02 8.92
CA PRO A 100 17.57 -9.48 9.05
C PRO A 100 16.62 -10.02 10.12
N SER A 101 16.37 -9.27 11.19
CA SER A 101 15.38 -9.60 12.21
C SER A 101 13.96 -9.73 11.63
N THR A 102 13.53 -8.80 10.79
CA THR A 102 12.22 -8.86 10.11
C THR A 102 12.08 -10.11 9.25
N LEU A 103 13.15 -10.50 8.55
CA LEU A 103 13.15 -11.73 7.73
C LEU A 103 13.08 -13.00 8.59
N ASN A 104 13.80 -13.02 9.71
CA ASN A 104 13.73 -14.13 10.66
C ASN A 104 12.33 -14.24 11.27
N ASP A 105 11.74 -13.14 11.69
CA ASP A 105 10.37 -13.12 12.25
C ASP A 105 9.34 -13.62 11.23
N LEU A 106 9.45 -13.20 9.94
CA LEU A 106 8.59 -13.72 8.87
C LEU A 106 8.74 -15.24 8.70
N LYS A 107 9.98 -15.74 8.78
CA LYS A 107 10.27 -17.16 8.69
C LYS A 107 9.71 -17.94 9.89
N GLU A 108 9.76 -17.39 11.10
CA GLU A 108 9.14 -17.98 12.31
C GLU A 108 7.63 -18.08 12.17
N GLU A 109 6.99 -17.12 11.51
CA GLU A 109 5.58 -17.18 11.14
C GLU A 109 5.29 -18.17 9.98
N GLY A 110 6.30 -18.86 9.44
CA GLY A 110 6.16 -19.81 8.33
C GLY A 110 6.03 -19.17 6.96
N TRP A 111 6.39 -17.88 6.80
CA TRP A 111 6.44 -17.18 5.52
C TRP A 111 7.89 -17.01 5.05
N ALA A 112 8.12 -17.22 3.75
CA ALA A 112 9.41 -16.90 3.13
C ALA A 112 9.38 -15.48 2.56
N ALA A 113 10.47 -14.73 2.70
CA ALA A 113 10.55 -13.36 2.18
C ALA A 113 11.80 -13.15 1.33
N ASP A 114 11.61 -12.55 0.15
CA ASP A 114 12.67 -12.01 -0.70
C ASP A 114 12.63 -10.48 -0.67
N VAL A 115 13.75 -9.82 -0.45
CA VAL A 115 13.88 -8.37 -0.52
C VAL A 115 14.40 -7.97 -1.89
N VAL A 116 13.79 -6.96 -2.48
CA VAL A 116 14.19 -6.41 -3.78
C VAL A 116 14.32 -4.90 -3.67
N SER A 117 15.56 -4.39 -3.79
CA SER A 117 15.84 -2.94 -3.82
C SER A 117 15.89 -2.47 -5.26
N MET A 118 14.74 -1.95 -5.77
CA MET A 118 14.59 -1.55 -7.16
C MET A 118 13.42 -0.59 -7.36
N ASP A 119 13.46 0.19 -8.44
CA ASP A 119 12.31 0.96 -8.90
C ASP A 119 11.15 0.04 -9.31
N VAL A 120 9.92 0.41 -8.95
CA VAL A 120 8.73 -0.40 -9.20
C VAL A 120 8.45 -0.60 -10.69
N PHE A 121 8.72 0.41 -11.54
CA PHE A 121 8.51 0.30 -12.98
C PHE A 121 9.53 -0.63 -13.62
N GLU A 122 10.79 -0.53 -13.21
CA GLU A 122 11.85 -1.44 -13.67
C GLU A 122 11.56 -2.87 -13.26
N TRP A 123 11.14 -3.08 -12.01
CA TRP A 123 10.79 -4.40 -11.50
C TRP A 123 9.62 -5.01 -12.26
N LEU A 124 8.50 -4.29 -12.35
CA LEU A 124 7.30 -4.78 -13.01
C LEU A 124 7.46 -4.91 -14.55
N ALA A 125 8.45 -4.28 -15.19
CA ALA A 125 8.71 -4.43 -16.61
C ALA A 125 9.43 -5.74 -16.97
N ARG A 126 9.97 -6.48 -16.00
CA ARG A 126 10.74 -7.72 -16.25
C ARG A 126 9.86 -8.80 -16.88
N PRO A 127 10.28 -9.44 -17.99
CA PRO A 127 9.43 -10.37 -18.74
C PRO A 127 9.15 -11.69 -18.01
N SER A 128 9.99 -12.09 -17.06
CA SER A 128 9.91 -13.37 -16.35
C SER A 128 9.01 -13.40 -15.11
N ILE A 129 8.33 -12.30 -14.80
CA ILE A 129 7.57 -12.23 -13.54
C ILE A 129 6.24 -12.95 -13.69
N ALA A 130 6.06 -14.01 -12.91
CA ALA A 130 4.79 -14.71 -12.77
C ALA A 130 3.69 -13.80 -12.21
N ARG A 131 2.42 -14.17 -12.41
CA ARG A 131 1.30 -13.48 -11.78
C ARG A 131 1.33 -13.70 -10.27
N TRP A 132 1.08 -12.63 -9.54
CA TRP A 132 0.96 -12.62 -8.08
C TRP A 132 -0.48 -12.92 -7.67
N ASP A 133 -0.63 -13.72 -6.61
CA ASP A 133 -1.96 -13.93 -6.04
C ASP A 133 -2.47 -12.63 -5.42
N ILE A 134 -1.58 -11.88 -4.74
CA ILE A 134 -1.87 -10.55 -4.21
C ILE A 134 -0.73 -9.61 -4.56
N ILE A 135 -1.05 -8.44 -5.10
CA ILE A 135 -0.18 -7.26 -5.05
C ILE A 135 -0.78 -6.32 -4.00
N PHE A 136 0.06 -5.90 -3.07
CA PHE A 136 -0.30 -5.08 -1.92
C PHE A 136 0.48 -3.77 -1.95
N ALA A 137 -0.18 -2.66 -1.63
CA ALA A 137 0.48 -1.37 -1.43
C ALA A 137 -0.13 -0.65 -0.21
N ASN A 138 0.72 -0.04 0.59
CA ASN A 138 0.26 0.75 1.72
C ASN A 138 1.01 2.07 1.77
N LEU A 139 0.29 3.18 1.62
CA LEU A 139 0.86 4.53 1.54
C LEU A 139 1.97 4.63 0.48
N PHE A 140 1.67 4.17 -0.72
CA PHE A 140 2.62 4.11 -1.83
C PHE A 140 2.07 4.73 -3.12
N MET A 141 0.79 4.48 -3.45
CA MET A 141 0.22 4.90 -4.73
C MET A 141 0.10 6.43 -4.85
N HIS A 142 0.01 7.13 -3.74
CA HIS A 142 -0.13 8.60 -3.73
C HIS A 142 1.11 9.36 -4.18
N HIS A 143 2.29 8.74 -4.17
CA HIS A 143 3.53 9.36 -4.65
C HIS A 143 3.57 9.56 -6.18
N PHE A 144 2.67 8.92 -6.94
CA PHE A 144 2.74 8.92 -8.40
C PHE A 144 1.89 10.03 -9.03
N SER A 145 2.45 10.72 -10.02
CA SER A 145 1.70 11.61 -10.90
C SER A 145 0.57 10.86 -11.62
N PRO A 146 -0.44 11.54 -12.16
CA PRO A 146 -1.55 10.88 -12.87
C PRO A 146 -1.09 9.89 -13.94
N ASP A 147 -0.15 10.27 -14.79
CA ASP A 147 0.35 9.43 -15.89
C ASP A 147 1.16 8.23 -15.38
N ALA A 148 2.02 8.46 -14.37
CA ALA A 148 2.78 7.39 -13.73
C ALA A 148 1.85 6.41 -13.00
N LEU A 149 0.81 6.91 -12.35
CA LEU A 149 -0.21 6.09 -11.67
C LEU A 149 -0.96 5.20 -12.68
N ASP A 150 -1.38 5.75 -13.83
CA ASP A 150 -2.06 4.97 -14.87
C ASP A 150 -1.17 3.83 -15.41
N ARG A 151 0.11 4.13 -15.67
CA ARG A 151 1.09 3.10 -16.06
C ARG A 151 1.25 2.02 -14.98
N LEU A 152 1.37 2.44 -13.71
CA LEU A 152 1.54 1.51 -12.60
C LEU A 152 0.31 0.61 -12.43
N LEU A 153 -0.89 1.17 -12.47
CA LEU A 153 -2.14 0.40 -12.39
C LEU A 153 -2.27 -0.62 -13.54
N LEU A 154 -1.86 -0.24 -14.76
CA LEU A 154 -1.82 -1.17 -15.90
C LEU A 154 -0.87 -2.35 -15.64
N MET A 155 0.34 -2.07 -15.14
CA MET A 155 1.34 -3.10 -14.84
C MET A 155 0.89 -4.01 -13.69
N ILE A 156 0.29 -3.45 -12.65
CA ILE A 156 -0.29 -4.20 -11.53
C ILE A 156 -1.41 -5.11 -12.01
N ALA A 157 -2.35 -4.58 -12.79
CA ALA A 157 -3.47 -5.36 -13.29
C ALA A 157 -3.03 -6.52 -14.21
N ALA A 158 -1.98 -6.33 -15.01
CA ALA A 158 -1.45 -7.39 -15.85
C ALA A 158 -0.86 -8.57 -15.04
N ARG A 159 -0.42 -8.33 -13.79
CA ARG A 159 0.38 -9.26 -12.99
C ARG A 159 -0.27 -9.73 -11.69
N SER A 160 -1.45 -9.24 -11.34
CA SER A 160 -2.14 -9.62 -10.10
C SER A 160 -3.45 -10.38 -10.37
N ARG A 161 -3.85 -11.19 -9.38
CA ARG A 161 -5.22 -11.70 -9.23
C ARG A 161 -6.03 -10.81 -8.31
N VAL A 162 -5.39 -10.32 -7.25
CA VAL A 162 -5.96 -9.37 -6.30
C VAL A 162 -4.98 -8.22 -6.15
N PHE A 163 -5.48 -7.00 -6.25
CA PHE A 163 -4.74 -5.82 -5.84
C PHE A 163 -5.48 -5.14 -4.69
N PHE A 164 -4.73 -4.77 -3.67
CA PHE A 164 -5.24 -3.95 -2.57
C PHE A 164 -4.27 -2.83 -2.26
N CYS A 165 -4.79 -1.61 -2.11
CA CYS A 165 -4.03 -0.54 -1.50
C CYS A 165 -4.83 0.21 -0.44
N CYS A 166 -4.08 0.77 0.53
CA CYS A 166 -4.58 1.63 1.58
C CYS A 166 -3.78 2.92 1.57
N GLU A 167 -4.44 4.03 1.24
CA GLU A 167 -3.82 5.32 0.94
C GLU A 167 -4.37 6.43 1.84
N PRO A 168 -3.73 7.59 1.91
CA PRO A 168 -4.29 8.74 2.61
C PRO A 168 -5.62 9.17 1.95
N ARG A 169 -6.62 9.46 2.78
CA ARG A 169 -7.88 9.99 2.29
C ARG A 169 -7.78 11.51 2.12
N ARG A 170 -7.97 12.01 0.90
CA ARG A 170 -7.98 13.43 0.60
C ARG A 170 -9.33 14.05 0.98
N SER A 171 -9.41 14.60 2.18
CA SER A 171 -10.58 15.34 2.67
C SER A 171 -10.21 16.26 3.83
N ALA A 172 -11.11 17.17 4.20
CA ALA A 172 -10.86 18.20 5.21
C ALA A 172 -10.45 17.62 6.59
N LEU A 173 -11.09 16.52 7.03
CA LEU A 173 -10.79 15.93 8.34
C LEU A 173 -9.36 15.33 8.40
N PRO A 174 -8.90 14.46 7.49
CA PRO A 174 -7.50 14.03 7.46
C PRO A 174 -6.51 15.18 7.32
N LEU A 175 -6.84 16.19 6.52
CA LEU A 175 -5.97 17.35 6.37
C LEU A 175 -5.83 18.13 7.69
N ALA A 176 -6.93 18.41 8.39
CA ALA A 176 -6.87 19.04 9.69
C ALA A 176 -6.08 18.18 10.71
N ALA A 177 -6.28 16.86 10.70
CA ALA A 177 -5.55 15.94 11.58
C ALA A 177 -4.06 15.88 11.24
N SER A 178 -3.66 15.95 9.96
CA SER A 178 -2.25 15.95 9.56
C SER A 178 -1.46 17.16 10.11
N HIS A 179 -2.11 18.31 10.27
CA HIS A 179 -1.50 19.46 10.93
C HIS A 179 -1.30 19.24 12.45
N LEU A 180 -2.02 18.31 13.05
CA LEU A 180 -2.00 18.02 14.49
C LEU A 180 -1.11 16.83 14.88
N VAL A 181 -0.51 16.11 13.93
CA VAL A 181 0.33 14.93 14.25
C VAL A 181 1.53 15.29 15.13
N GLY A 182 1.96 16.56 15.11
CA GLY A 182 2.99 17.06 16.02
C GLY A 182 2.59 16.97 17.50
N LEU A 183 1.30 17.06 17.83
CA LEU A 183 0.80 16.87 19.20
C LEU A 183 0.92 15.41 19.68
N LEU A 184 1.05 14.48 18.73
CA LEU A 184 1.32 13.06 18.99
C LEU A 184 2.83 12.74 19.02
N GLY A 185 3.69 13.76 19.04
CA GLY A 185 5.15 13.63 19.12
C GLY A 185 5.83 13.39 17.77
N ALA A 186 5.14 13.54 16.64
CA ALA A 186 5.73 13.40 15.31
C ALA A 186 6.80 14.47 15.06
N GLY A 187 7.93 14.04 14.46
CA GLY A 187 9.06 14.89 14.10
C GLY A 187 8.73 15.85 12.93
N PRO A 188 9.62 16.82 12.64
CA PRO A 188 9.39 17.82 11.61
C PRO A 188 9.15 17.24 10.22
N VAL A 189 9.92 16.21 9.82
CA VAL A 189 9.77 15.51 8.54
C VAL A 189 8.36 14.92 8.44
N THR A 190 7.97 14.08 9.40
CA THR A 190 6.64 13.45 9.44
C THR A 190 5.50 14.46 9.43
N ARG A 191 5.66 15.60 10.10
CA ARG A 191 4.63 16.65 10.13
C ARG A 191 4.41 17.30 8.77
N MET A 192 5.48 17.54 8.02
CA MET A 192 5.39 18.11 6.68
C MET A 192 4.83 17.07 5.70
N ASP A 193 5.40 15.88 5.70
CA ASP A 193 5.02 14.81 4.78
C ASP A 193 3.56 14.35 5.01
N ALA A 194 3.08 14.33 6.25
CA ALA A 194 1.68 13.99 6.54
C ALA A 194 0.67 14.93 5.85
N VAL A 195 1.00 16.22 5.71
CA VAL A 195 0.16 17.18 4.98
C VAL A 195 0.25 16.92 3.47
N LEU A 196 1.46 16.71 2.95
CA LEU A 196 1.70 16.42 1.53
C LEU A 196 0.99 15.12 1.11
N SER A 197 1.14 14.05 1.90
CA SER A 197 0.47 12.76 1.68
C SER A 197 -1.06 12.90 1.61
N VAL A 198 -1.69 13.73 2.47
CA VAL A 198 -3.13 13.97 2.40
C VAL A 198 -3.52 14.72 1.13
N HIS A 199 -2.74 15.71 0.68
CA HIS A 199 -2.97 16.41 -0.59
C HIS A 199 -2.79 15.49 -1.80
N ALA A 200 -1.83 14.58 -1.76
CA ALA A 200 -1.56 13.58 -2.80
C ALA A 200 -2.51 12.37 -2.73
N GLY A 201 -3.21 12.18 -1.61
CA GLY A 201 -4.11 11.06 -1.36
C GLY A 201 -5.31 10.99 -2.30
N PHE A 202 -6.20 10.03 -2.05
CA PHE A 202 -7.32 9.74 -2.95
C PHE A 202 -8.68 10.08 -2.35
N ALA A 203 -9.66 10.31 -3.24
CA ALA A 203 -11.05 10.59 -2.90
C ALA A 203 -12.01 9.97 -3.93
N GLY A 204 -13.23 9.67 -3.50
CA GLY A 204 -14.27 9.16 -4.42
C GLY A 204 -13.90 7.82 -5.05
N GLN A 205 -13.84 7.80 -6.38
CA GLN A 205 -13.54 6.61 -7.19
C GLN A 205 -12.35 6.86 -8.14
N GLU A 206 -11.33 7.57 -7.69
CA GLU A 206 -10.22 8.00 -8.54
C GLU A 206 -9.33 6.82 -8.99
N LEU A 207 -9.15 5.81 -8.16
CA LEU A 207 -8.39 4.61 -8.50
C LEU A 207 -9.21 3.66 -9.39
N SER A 208 -10.46 3.43 -9.02
CA SER A 208 -11.33 2.57 -9.83
C SER A 208 -11.65 3.16 -11.21
N ALA A 209 -11.74 4.49 -11.33
CA ALA A 209 -11.92 5.15 -12.62
C ALA A 209 -10.73 4.97 -13.57
N ARG A 210 -9.51 4.83 -13.02
CA ARG A 210 -8.25 4.62 -13.76
C ARG A 210 -7.89 3.14 -13.96
N TRP A 211 -8.62 2.22 -13.30
CA TRP A 211 -8.29 0.80 -13.37
C TRP A 211 -8.55 0.26 -14.78
N PRO A 212 -7.56 -0.44 -15.41
CA PRO A 212 -7.72 -0.97 -16.77
C PRO A 212 -8.66 -2.17 -16.80
N ASP A 213 -9.32 -2.35 -17.94
CA ASP A 213 -10.20 -3.51 -18.21
C ASP A 213 -11.18 -3.80 -17.06
N ARG A 214 -11.91 -2.79 -16.65
CA ARG A 214 -12.80 -2.83 -15.47
C ARG A 214 -13.82 -3.98 -15.51
N GLN A 215 -14.17 -4.46 -16.71
CA GLN A 215 -15.16 -5.54 -16.89
C GLN A 215 -14.63 -6.91 -16.43
N ALA A 216 -13.31 -7.08 -16.43
CA ALA A 216 -12.64 -8.30 -15.96
C ALA A 216 -12.39 -8.29 -14.43
N TRP A 217 -12.86 -7.25 -13.73
CA TRP A 217 -12.53 -7.04 -12.34
C TRP A 217 -13.74 -6.63 -11.50
N ARG A 218 -13.85 -7.19 -10.32
CA ARG A 218 -14.71 -6.66 -9.26
C ARG A 218 -13.93 -5.60 -8.50
N LEU A 219 -14.34 -4.34 -8.64
CA LEU A 219 -13.69 -3.18 -8.04
C LEU A 219 -14.49 -2.70 -6.82
N ARG A 220 -13.76 -2.37 -5.77
CA ARG A 220 -14.32 -1.78 -4.57
C ARG A 220 -13.39 -0.66 -4.07
N GLU A 221 -13.86 0.56 -4.10
CA GLU A 221 -13.16 1.74 -3.62
C GLU A 221 -14.01 2.42 -2.53
N TYR A 222 -13.40 2.73 -1.39
CA TYR A 222 -14.17 3.11 -0.21
C TYR A 222 -13.36 3.90 0.81
N ARG A 223 -14.06 4.62 1.68
CA ARG A 223 -13.49 5.24 2.87
C ARG A 223 -13.12 4.14 3.87
N ALA A 224 -11.86 4.04 4.21
CA ALA A 224 -11.33 3.03 5.12
C ALA A 224 -11.02 3.67 6.48
N GLY A 225 -12.03 3.81 7.32
CA GLY A 225 -11.96 4.56 8.57
C GLY A 225 -11.98 6.08 8.36
N LEU A 226 -11.39 6.83 9.30
CA LEU A 226 -11.44 8.29 9.28
C LEU A 226 -10.41 8.91 8.33
N PHE A 227 -9.23 8.29 8.19
CA PHE A 227 -8.06 8.90 7.57
C PHE A 227 -7.61 8.21 6.28
N SER A 228 -8.07 6.98 6.05
CA SER A 228 -7.60 6.16 4.94
C SER A 228 -8.64 6.01 3.84
N HIS A 229 -8.15 5.73 2.65
CA HIS A 229 -8.87 5.42 1.44
C HIS A 229 -8.45 4.03 0.97
N GLY A 230 -9.37 3.10 0.86
CA GLY A 230 -9.10 1.72 0.47
C GLY A 230 -9.54 1.45 -0.96
N PHE A 231 -8.72 0.74 -1.72
CA PHE A 231 -9.08 0.23 -3.03
C PHE A 231 -8.74 -1.26 -3.13
N LEU A 232 -9.71 -2.06 -3.54
CA LEU A 232 -9.59 -3.49 -3.77
C LEU A 232 -10.06 -3.82 -5.18
N ALA A 233 -9.21 -4.47 -5.96
CA ALA A 233 -9.53 -5.03 -7.26
C ALA A 233 -9.33 -6.54 -7.22
N VAL A 234 -10.35 -7.31 -7.58
CA VAL A 234 -10.32 -8.77 -7.63
C VAL A 234 -10.64 -9.20 -9.05
N ARG A 235 -9.72 -9.90 -9.70
CA ARG A 235 -9.92 -10.42 -11.06
C ARG A 235 -11.05 -11.44 -11.05
N GLU A 236 -12.05 -11.21 -11.85
CA GLU A 236 -13.09 -12.20 -12.08
C GLU A 236 -12.53 -13.35 -12.91
N ARG A 237 -12.94 -14.58 -12.60
CA ARG A 237 -12.56 -15.73 -13.42
C ARG A 237 -13.16 -15.54 -14.81
N GLU A 238 -12.37 -15.78 -15.83
CA GLU A 238 -12.96 -16.04 -17.16
C GLU A 238 -14.01 -17.15 -16.96
N ARG A 239 -15.28 -16.81 -17.18
CA ARG A 239 -16.30 -17.85 -17.33
C ARG A 239 -15.84 -18.67 -18.53
N GLU A 240 -15.46 -19.91 -18.29
CA GLU A 240 -15.29 -20.86 -19.39
C GLU A 240 -16.53 -20.71 -20.26
N ARG A 241 -16.33 -20.15 -21.44
CA ARG A 241 -17.36 -20.17 -22.47
C ARG A 241 -17.43 -21.61 -22.95
N THR A 242 -18.36 -22.35 -22.35
CA THR A 242 -18.84 -23.62 -22.86
C THR A 242 -19.56 -23.41 -24.19
#